data_43be100c0df84c0fa1689f4dc875c43b
#
_entry.id   43be100c0df84c0fa1689f4dc875c43b
#
_cell.length_a   1.000
_cell.length_b   1.000
_cell.length_c   1.000
_cell.angle_alpha   90.00
_cell.angle_beta   90.00
_cell.angle_gamma   90.00
#
_symmetry.space_group_name_H-M   'P 1'
#
loop_
_entity.id
_entity.type
_entity.pdbx_description
1 polymer ?
#
loop_
_entity_poly.entity_id
_entity_poly.type
_entity_poly.pdbx_seq_one_letter_code
_entity_poly.pdbx_strand_id
1 'polypeptide(L)'
;LLNMVDDALEAGTHPHRIAFLAFTRKAANEAKERAAQRFNLNPKTDLIYFRTLHSLALTMTDIRPEQVMQESHFRELSRVTGVALGGSKGGSFDDDIPSMVASNDPVLGLISLARLRQVPLRDQYNHSNIDSDWNTVNYVDKCLREFKDRMGLYDFTDMLTEFVKGSDRFCPEFDLCFLDEAQ
;
A
#
# COMPACT_ATOMS: atom_id res chain seq x y z
N LEU A 1 -17.29 -12.58 3.97
CA LEU A 1 -15.92 -13.00 3.64
C LEU A 1 -15.37 -14.01 4.64
N LEU A 2 -15.35 -13.76 5.95
CA LEU A 2 -14.77 -14.66 6.95
C LEU A 2 -15.44 -16.04 6.97
N ASN A 3 -16.76 -16.15 6.79
CA ASN A 3 -17.44 -17.44 6.67
C ASN A 3 -16.96 -18.24 5.44
N MET A 4 -16.64 -17.54 4.33
CA MET A 4 -16.09 -18.21 3.14
C MET A 4 -14.66 -18.72 3.36
N VAL A 5 -13.86 -18.02 4.18
CA VAL A 5 -12.55 -18.54 4.62
C VAL A 5 -12.74 -19.79 5.46
N ASP A 6 -13.72 -19.76 6.37
CA ASP A 6 -14.06 -20.91 7.20
C ASP A 6 -14.47 -22.11 6.34
N ASP A 7 -15.39 -21.89 5.38
CA ASP A 7 -15.86 -22.95 4.47
C ASP A 7 -14.70 -23.56 3.66
N ALA A 8 -13.74 -22.71 3.21
CA ALA A 8 -12.57 -23.18 2.47
C ALA A 8 -11.64 -24.05 3.32
N LEU A 9 -11.38 -23.65 4.56
CA LEU A 9 -10.55 -24.41 5.50
C LEU A 9 -11.24 -25.71 5.92
N GLU A 10 -12.57 -25.70 6.13
CA GLU A 10 -13.36 -26.90 6.42
C GLU A 10 -13.38 -27.88 5.23
N ALA A 11 -13.35 -27.36 4.00
CA ALA A 11 -13.24 -28.18 2.79
C ALA A 11 -11.83 -28.78 2.56
N GLY A 12 -10.86 -28.43 3.43
CA GLY A 12 -9.50 -28.95 3.39
C GLY A 12 -8.52 -28.18 2.51
N THR A 13 -8.87 -26.98 2.09
CA THR A 13 -7.93 -26.10 1.38
C THR A 13 -6.76 -25.77 2.31
N HIS A 14 -5.53 -25.97 1.83
CA HIS A 14 -4.35 -25.71 2.64
C HIS A 14 -4.25 -24.20 2.98
N PRO A 15 -3.99 -23.80 4.24
CA PRO A 15 -3.96 -22.39 4.65
C PRO A 15 -3.04 -21.50 3.80
N HIS A 16 -1.89 -22.03 3.33
CA HIS A 16 -0.97 -21.30 2.44
C HIS A 16 -1.50 -21.10 1.01
N ARG A 17 -2.61 -21.72 0.67
CA ARG A 17 -3.30 -21.54 -0.62
C ARG A 17 -4.46 -20.56 -0.51
N ILE A 18 -4.66 -19.98 0.68
CA ILE A 18 -5.70 -18.98 0.96
C ILE A 18 -5.04 -17.65 1.28
N ALA A 19 -5.38 -16.61 0.50
CA ALA A 19 -5.02 -15.24 0.81
C ALA A 19 -6.25 -14.48 1.33
N PHE A 20 -6.07 -13.75 2.42
CA PHE A 20 -7.01 -12.74 2.90
C PHE A 20 -6.32 -11.39 2.92
N LEU A 21 -6.68 -10.54 1.96
CA LEU A 21 -6.05 -9.25 1.74
C LEU A 21 -7.01 -8.15 2.16
N ALA A 22 -6.64 -7.40 3.17
CA ALA A 22 -7.41 -6.27 3.69
C ALA A 22 -6.72 -4.94 3.39
N PHE A 23 -7.49 -3.88 3.47
CA PHE A 23 -6.95 -2.54 3.35
C PHE A 23 -6.23 -2.11 4.63
N THR A 24 -6.75 -2.49 5.80
CA THR A 24 -6.18 -2.14 7.10
C THR A 24 -5.51 -3.31 7.81
N ARG A 25 -4.49 -3.01 8.63
CA ARG A 25 -3.84 -4.03 9.49
C ARG A 25 -4.82 -4.63 10.49
N LYS A 26 -5.74 -3.82 11.01
CA LYS A 26 -6.75 -4.27 11.98
C LYS A 26 -7.64 -5.35 11.37
N ALA A 27 -8.22 -5.11 10.19
CA ALA A 27 -9.05 -6.10 9.50
C ALA A 27 -8.26 -7.38 9.17
N ALA A 28 -7.03 -7.25 8.67
CA ALA A 28 -6.17 -8.40 8.39
C ALA A 28 -5.85 -9.21 9.65
N ASN A 29 -5.52 -8.55 10.77
CA ASN A 29 -5.21 -9.23 12.03
C ASN A 29 -6.45 -9.88 12.65
N GLU A 30 -7.60 -9.22 12.62
CA GLU A 30 -8.86 -9.79 13.10
C GLU A 30 -9.22 -11.08 12.34
N ALA A 31 -9.13 -11.05 11.00
CA ALA A 31 -9.37 -12.24 10.18
C ALA A 31 -8.38 -13.36 10.52
N LYS A 32 -7.10 -13.01 10.66
CA LYS A 32 -6.03 -13.93 11.02
C LYS A 32 -6.25 -14.60 12.39
N GLU A 33 -6.57 -13.82 13.41
CA GLU A 33 -6.80 -14.31 14.76
C GLU A 33 -8.03 -15.21 14.83
N ARG A 34 -9.13 -14.83 14.17
CA ARG A 34 -10.35 -15.65 14.11
C ARG A 34 -10.09 -16.99 13.44
N ALA A 35 -9.43 -17.00 12.28
CA ALA A 35 -9.08 -18.26 11.60
C ALA A 35 -8.13 -19.11 12.45
N ALA A 36 -7.13 -18.50 13.08
CA ALA A 36 -6.19 -19.20 13.96
C ALA A 36 -6.89 -19.89 15.13
N GLN A 37 -7.80 -19.18 15.81
CA GLN A 37 -8.55 -19.71 16.95
C GLN A 37 -9.51 -20.82 16.54
N ARG A 38 -10.26 -20.62 15.45
CA ARG A 38 -11.29 -21.57 15.01
C ARG A 38 -10.70 -22.88 14.51
N PHE A 39 -9.59 -22.83 13.78
CA PHE A 39 -8.98 -23.99 13.12
C PHE A 39 -7.70 -24.48 13.82
N ASN A 40 -7.38 -23.92 14.99
CA ASN A 40 -6.16 -24.23 15.75
C ASN A 40 -4.89 -24.11 14.90
N LEU A 41 -4.80 -23.03 14.10
CA LEU A 41 -3.69 -22.73 13.21
C LEU A 41 -2.71 -21.77 13.88
N ASN A 42 -1.44 -21.86 13.51
CA ASN A 42 -0.44 -20.88 13.93
C ASN A 42 -0.53 -19.64 13.04
N PRO A 43 -0.89 -18.44 13.57
CA PRO A 43 -1.06 -17.26 12.75
C PRO A 43 0.23 -16.77 12.06
N LYS A 44 1.41 -17.16 12.56
CA LYS A 44 2.71 -16.75 12.01
C LYS A 44 3.19 -17.65 10.88
N THR A 45 2.89 -18.95 10.95
CA THR A 45 3.37 -19.94 9.99
C THR A 45 2.29 -20.33 8.98
N ASP A 46 1.04 -20.47 9.42
CA ASP A 46 -0.01 -21.05 8.58
C ASP A 46 -0.81 -19.98 7.84
N LEU A 47 -0.98 -18.80 8.44
CA LEU A 47 -1.78 -17.70 7.90
C LEU A 47 -0.90 -16.53 7.42
N ILE A 48 0.18 -16.82 6.71
CA ILE A 48 1.16 -15.84 6.26
C ILE A 48 0.60 -14.86 5.23
N TYR A 49 -0.46 -15.25 4.50
CA TYR A 49 -1.12 -14.42 3.49
C TYR A 49 -2.39 -13.73 4.00
N PHE A 50 -2.64 -13.76 5.30
CA PHE A 50 -3.64 -12.91 5.96
C PHE A 50 -2.99 -11.58 6.35
N ARG A 51 -3.03 -10.61 5.45
CA ARG A 51 -2.28 -9.35 5.59
C ARG A 51 -2.84 -8.22 4.74
N THR A 52 -2.26 -7.03 4.84
CA THR A 52 -2.62 -5.94 3.93
C THR A 52 -1.98 -6.14 2.55
N LEU A 53 -2.62 -5.58 1.51
CA LEU A 53 -2.09 -5.64 0.14
C LEU A 53 -0.67 -5.06 0.04
N HIS A 54 -0.41 -3.92 0.70
CA HIS A 54 0.93 -3.32 0.74
C HIS A 54 1.97 -4.20 1.44
N SER A 55 1.56 -4.87 2.52
CA SER A 55 2.43 -5.82 3.21
C SER A 55 2.75 -7.04 2.34
N LEU A 56 1.78 -7.52 1.54
CA LEU A 56 2.02 -8.56 0.55
C LEU A 56 3.00 -8.08 -0.50
N ALA A 57 2.73 -6.94 -1.12
CA ALA A 57 3.58 -6.36 -2.15
C ALA A 57 5.04 -6.19 -1.68
N LEU A 58 5.25 -5.61 -0.49
CA LEU A 58 6.59 -5.47 0.08
C LEU A 58 7.30 -6.81 0.30
N THR A 59 6.57 -7.83 0.76
CA THR A 59 7.17 -9.14 1.04
C THR A 59 7.50 -9.91 -0.25
N MET A 60 6.74 -9.68 -1.32
CA MET A 60 6.85 -10.41 -2.59
C MET A 60 7.73 -9.70 -3.63
N THR A 61 8.11 -8.46 -3.40
CA THR A 61 9.05 -7.73 -4.26
C THR A 61 10.45 -7.72 -3.66
N ASP A 62 11.43 -7.33 -4.46
CA ASP A 62 12.83 -7.17 -4.01
C ASP A 62 13.06 -5.85 -3.23
N ILE A 63 11.99 -5.11 -2.92
CA ILE A 63 12.06 -3.84 -2.18
C ILE A 63 12.35 -4.12 -0.71
N ARG A 64 13.45 -3.60 -0.21
CA ARG A 64 13.80 -3.73 1.20
C ARG A 64 13.08 -2.67 2.05
N PRO A 65 12.72 -2.96 3.32
CA PRO A 65 12.03 -2.01 4.21
C PRO A 65 12.72 -0.65 4.32
N GLU A 66 14.07 -0.62 4.27
CA GLU A 66 14.87 0.60 4.35
C GLU A 66 14.74 1.49 3.11
N GLN A 67 14.29 0.92 1.99
CA GLN A 67 14.05 1.63 0.74
C GLN A 67 12.64 2.24 0.67
N VAL A 68 11.78 1.95 1.65
CA VAL A 68 10.43 2.53 1.69
C VAL A 68 10.49 3.94 2.26
N MET A 69 9.91 4.90 1.55
CA MET A 69 9.86 6.30 2.00
C MET A 69 9.19 6.43 3.36
N GLN A 70 9.85 7.15 4.24
CA GLN A 70 9.40 7.49 5.59
C GLN A 70 9.05 8.98 5.67
N GLU A 71 8.42 9.40 6.76
CA GLU A 71 8.07 10.80 6.99
C GLU A 71 9.29 11.76 6.89
N SER A 72 10.47 11.30 7.32
CA SER A 72 11.72 12.05 7.20
C SER A 72 12.07 12.38 5.74
N HIS A 73 11.81 11.46 4.82
CA HIS A 73 12.06 11.64 3.40
C HIS A 73 11.10 12.67 2.79
N PHE A 74 9.84 12.68 3.21
CA PHE A 74 8.87 13.70 2.76
C PHE A 74 9.20 15.09 3.30
N ARG A 75 9.69 15.18 4.54
CA ARG A 75 10.21 16.45 5.09
C ARG A 75 11.43 16.95 4.32
N GLU A 76 12.34 16.05 3.95
CA GLU A 76 13.49 16.41 3.12
C GLU A 76 13.06 16.85 1.71
N LEU A 77 12.13 16.14 1.09
CA LEU A 77 11.54 16.50 -0.20
C LEU A 77 10.91 17.91 -0.12
N SER A 78 10.14 18.18 0.93
CA SER A 78 9.56 19.50 1.18
C SER A 78 10.63 20.59 1.27
N ARG A 79 11.73 20.31 1.97
CA ARG A 79 12.87 21.25 2.09
C ARG A 79 13.55 21.51 0.74
N VAL A 80 13.75 20.47 -0.06
CA VAL A 80 14.41 20.56 -1.38
C VAL A 80 13.54 21.28 -2.39
N THR A 81 12.24 21.03 -2.39
CA THR A 81 11.29 21.64 -3.33
C THR A 81 10.92 23.07 -2.93
N GLY A 82 11.05 23.43 -1.67
CA GLY A 82 10.51 24.68 -1.12
C GLY A 82 8.97 24.70 -1.04
N VAL A 83 8.31 23.56 -1.34
CA VAL A 83 6.86 23.39 -1.24
C VAL A 83 6.55 22.69 0.07
N ALA A 84 5.63 23.23 0.86
CA ALA A 84 5.19 22.57 2.09
C ALA A 84 4.43 21.28 1.74
N LEU A 85 5.11 20.16 1.84
CA LEU A 85 4.58 18.82 1.59
C LEU A 85 4.47 18.07 2.92
N GLY A 86 3.35 17.42 3.14
CA GLY A 86 3.14 16.66 4.36
C GLY A 86 2.71 17.56 5.53
N GLY A 87 1.45 17.79 5.65
CA GLY A 87 0.82 18.48 6.75
C GLY A 87 -0.07 17.52 7.53
N SER A 88 0.50 16.60 8.32
CA SER A 88 -0.27 16.00 9.40
C SER A 88 0.39 16.31 10.73
N LYS A 89 -0.28 17.12 11.53
CA LYS A 89 -0.03 17.15 12.95
C LYS A 89 -0.41 15.77 13.51
N GLY A 90 0.61 14.96 13.83
CA GLY A 90 0.51 13.94 14.88
C GLY A 90 -0.57 12.89 14.68
N GLY A 91 -0.49 12.09 13.63
CA GLY A 91 -1.01 10.73 13.66
C GLY A 91 0.12 9.81 14.12
N SER A 92 -0.07 9.17 15.24
CA SER A 92 0.79 8.10 15.69
C SER A 92 0.86 7.02 14.60
N PHE A 93 2.03 6.41 14.42
CA PHE A 93 2.21 5.23 13.56
C PHE A 93 1.36 4.02 14.00
N ASP A 94 0.49 4.22 14.97
CA ASP A 94 -0.38 3.21 15.58
C ASP A 94 -1.76 3.13 14.94
N ASP A 95 -2.09 4.02 14.02
CA ASP A 95 -3.33 3.95 13.28
C ASP A 95 -3.14 3.11 12.01
N ASP A 96 -3.91 2.06 11.95
CA ASP A 96 -4.02 0.90 11.08
C ASP A 96 -4.10 1.13 9.56
N ILE A 97 -4.00 2.34 9.13
CA ILE A 97 -3.75 2.67 7.74
C ILE A 97 -2.25 2.88 7.68
N PRO A 98 -1.47 2.05 6.97
CA PRO A 98 -0.17 2.53 6.56
C PRO A 98 -0.47 3.89 6.00
N SER A 99 0.17 4.95 6.50
CA SER A 99 0.02 6.26 5.92
C SER A 99 0.17 6.12 4.42
N MET A 100 -0.87 5.69 3.77
CA MET A 100 -1.03 5.72 2.32
C MET A 100 -0.77 7.13 1.88
N VAL A 101 -0.48 7.71 2.92
CA VAL A 101 -0.42 8.98 2.75
C VAL A 101 0.61 9.66 3.50
N ALA A 102 1.51 9.62 2.87
CA ALA A 102 2.00 10.84 2.44
C ALA A 102 0.90 11.88 2.16
N SER A 103 -0.27 11.54 2.18
CA SER A 103 -1.22 12.36 1.53
C SER A 103 -2.38 12.82 2.35
N ASN A 104 -2.12 13.25 3.50
CA ASN A 104 -2.81 14.44 3.93
C ASN A 104 -2.32 15.66 3.13
N ASP A 105 -1.28 15.49 2.31
CA ASP A 105 -0.87 16.50 1.34
C ASP A 105 -1.65 16.31 0.03
N PRO A 106 -2.45 17.31 -0.40
CA PRO A 106 -3.30 17.19 -1.58
C PRO A 106 -2.50 16.96 -2.87
N VAL A 107 -1.30 17.53 -2.98
CA VAL A 107 -0.46 17.41 -4.18
C VAL A 107 0.10 16.00 -4.29
N LEU A 108 0.67 15.47 -3.21
CA LEU A 108 1.17 14.09 -3.17
C LEU A 108 0.03 13.07 -3.35
N GLY A 109 -1.15 13.34 -2.77
CA GLY A 109 -2.35 12.53 -2.96
C GLY A 109 -2.81 12.47 -4.41
N LEU A 110 -2.82 13.62 -5.09
CA LEU A 110 -3.16 13.70 -6.50
C LEU A 110 -2.17 12.92 -7.39
N ILE A 111 -0.86 13.08 -7.14
CA ILE A 111 0.19 12.36 -7.85
C ILE A 111 0.04 10.85 -7.66
N SER A 112 -0.17 10.40 -6.42
CA SER A 112 -0.37 8.98 -6.11
C SER A 112 -1.63 8.44 -6.78
N LEU A 113 -2.73 9.18 -6.75
CA LEU A 113 -4.00 8.78 -7.35
C LEU A 113 -3.91 8.65 -8.89
N ALA A 114 -3.21 9.58 -9.55
CA ALA A 114 -2.97 9.49 -10.99
C ALA A 114 -2.22 8.21 -11.36
N ARG A 115 -1.20 7.87 -10.56
CA ARG A 115 -0.39 6.66 -10.77
C ARG A 115 -1.18 5.38 -10.50
N LEU A 116 -1.98 5.34 -9.43
CA LEU A 116 -2.85 4.19 -9.11
C LEU A 116 -3.92 3.96 -10.18
N ARG A 117 -4.48 5.04 -10.71
CA ARG A 117 -5.47 4.98 -11.80
C ARG A 117 -4.85 4.75 -13.18
N GLN A 118 -3.52 4.80 -13.28
CA GLN A 118 -2.78 4.68 -14.54
C GLN A 118 -3.22 5.72 -15.58
N VAL A 119 -3.54 6.94 -15.13
CA VAL A 119 -3.92 8.06 -16.00
C VAL A 119 -2.83 9.13 -15.98
N PRO A 120 -2.72 9.95 -17.05
CA PRO A 120 -1.82 11.09 -17.06
C PRO A 120 -2.10 12.02 -15.88
N LEU A 121 -1.04 12.49 -15.20
CA LEU A 121 -1.17 13.40 -14.07
C LEU A 121 -1.98 14.66 -14.42
N ARG A 122 -1.82 15.15 -15.67
CA ARG A 122 -2.57 16.31 -16.15
C ARG A 122 -4.07 16.08 -16.19
N ASP A 123 -4.48 14.88 -16.61
CA ASP A 123 -5.90 14.52 -16.69
C ASP A 123 -6.49 14.38 -15.29
N GLN A 124 -5.76 13.74 -14.37
CA GLN A 124 -6.17 13.65 -12.97
C GLN A 124 -6.27 15.06 -12.33
N TYR A 125 -5.32 15.96 -12.63
CA TYR A 125 -5.35 17.34 -12.17
C TYR A 125 -6.59 18.09 -12.67
N ASN A 126 -6.90 18.00 -13.96
CA ASN A 126 -8.06 18.68 -14.55
C ASN A 126 -9.41 18.23 -13.98
N HIS A 127 -9.47 17.03 -13.38
CA HIS A 127 -10.67 16.48 -12.73
C HIS A 127 -10.62 16.61 -11.20
N SER A 128 -9.65 17.35 -10.65
CA SER A 128 -9.51 17.57 -9.21
C SER A 128 -9.90 19.00 -8.84
N ASN A 129 -10.27 19.17 -7.58
CA ASN A 129 -10.53 20.50 -6.98
C ASN A 129 -9.38 20.90 -6.05
N ILE A 130 -8.12 20.57 -6.43
CA ILE A 130 -6.97 20.91 -5.61
C ILE A 130 -6.69 22.40 -5.66
N ASP A 131 -6.44 23.00 -4.50
CA ASP A 131 -6.00 24.39 -4.36
C ASP A 131 -4.46 24.50 -4.54
N SER A 132 -4.01 24.14 -5.73
CA SER A 132 -2.60 24.24 -6.13
C SER A 132 -2.55 24.35 -7.66
N ASP A 133 -1.69 25.20 -8.16
CA ASP A 133 -1.55 25.36 -9.62
C ASP A 133 -0.80 24.19 -10.26
N TRP A 134 -1.04 24.01 -11.56
CA TRP A 134 -0.44 22.92 -12.33
C TRP A 134 1.10 22.93 -12.29
N ASN A 135 1.74 24.10 -12.32
CA ASN A 135 3.20 24.16 -12.35
C ASN A 135 3.78 23.61 -11.07
N THR A 136 3.16 23.93 -9.94
CA THR A 136 3.51 23.38 -8.62
C THR A 136 3.33 21.85 -8.59
N VAL A 137 2.19 21.33 -9.03
CA VAL A 137 1.92 19.89 -9.08
C VAL A 137 2.94 19.15 -9.95
N ASN A 138 3.17 19.64 -11.16
CA ASN A 138 4.12 19.05 -12.09
C ASN A 138 5.57 19.16 -11.61
N TYR A 139 5.93 20.25 -10.93
CA TYR A 139 7.25 20.42 -10.32
C TYR A 139 7.47 19.41 -9.18
N VAL A 140 6.50 19.28 -8.28
CA VAL A 140 6.58 18.33 -7.16
C VAL A 140 6.67 16.89 -7.68
N ASP A 141 5.91 16.53 -8.70
CA ASP A 141 5.96 15.19 -9.30
C ASP A 141 7.35 14.87 -9.89
N LYS A 142 7.97 15.84 -10.58
CA LYS A 142 9.33 15.68 -11.09
C LYS A 142 10.35 15.52 -9.96
N CYS A 143 10.30 16.42 -8.96
CA CYS A 143 11.19 16.36 -7.81
C CYS A 143 11.02 15.06 -7.00
N LEU A 144 9.79 14.57 -6.81
CA LEU A 144 9.52 13.31 -6.13
C LEU A 144 10.17 12.13 -6.87
N ARG A 145 10.03 12.08 -8.19
CA ARG A 145 10.66 11.02 -9.00
C ARG A 145 12.18 11.08 -8.91
N GLU A 146 12.78 12.24 -9.16
CA GLU A 146 14.23 12.43 -9.09
C GLU A 146 14.79 12.15 -7.70
N PHE A 147 14.07 12.52 -6.64
CA PHE A 147 14.44 12.25 -5.27
C PHE A 147 14.46 10.75 -4.99
N LYS A 148 13.40 10.03 -5.40
CA LYS A 148 13.32 8.57 -5.25
C LYS A 148 14.43 7.85 -6.02
N ASP A 149 14.64 8.23 -7.27
CA ASP A 149 15.67 7.63 -8.14
C ASP A 149 17.07 7.81 -7.54
N ARG A 150 17.39 9.03 -7.07
CA ARG A 150 18.69 9.36 -6.48
C ARG A 150 18.94 8.60 -5.18
N MET A 151 17.92 8.45 -4.35
CA MET A 151 18.04 7.83 -3.03
C MET A 151 17.77 6.33 -3.04
N GLY A 152 17.34 5.76 -4.16
CA GLY A 152 16.92 4.36 -4.27
C GLY A 152 15.69 4.06 -3.42
N LEU A 153 14.73 4.99 -3.38
CA LEU A 153 13.54 4.91 -2.53
C LEU A 153 12.29 4.58 -3.32
N TYR A 154 11.36 3.96 -2.63
CA TYR A 154 10.04 3.59 -3.13
C TYR A 154 8.95 4.14 -2.21
N ASP A 155 7.93 4.78 -2.77
CA ASP A 155 6.72 5.10 -2.02
C ASP A 155 5.73 3.92 -2.05
N PHE A 156 4.61 4.03 -1.33
CA PHE A 156 3.61 2.97 -1.29
C PHE A 156 3.00 2.65 -2.65
N THR A 157 2.87 3.65 -3.52
CA THR A 157 2.38 3.44 -4.89
C THR A 157 3.39 2.66 -5.73
N ASP A 158 4.70 2.92 -5.56
CA ASP A 158 5.74 2.15 -6.23
C ASP A 158 5.71 0.68 -5.83
N MET A 159 5.52 0.39 -4.53
CA MET A 159 5.45 -1.00 -4.05
C MET A 159 4.35 -1.79 -4.77
N LEU A 160 3.16 -1.21 -4.90
CA LEU A 160 2.05 -1.85 -5.62
C LEU A 160 2.35 -1.96 -7.12
N THR A 161 2.92 -0.91 -7.71
CA THR A 161 3.25 -0.89 -9.14
C THR A 161 4.31 -1.94 -9.48
N GLU A 162 5.36 -2.06 -8.67
CA GLU A 162 6.40 -3.06 -8.86
C GLU A 162 5.87 -4.48 -8.64
N PHE A 163 5.00 -4.68 -7.65
CA PHE A 163 4.33 -5.96 -7.44
C PHE A 163 3.49 -6.35 -8.65
N VAL A 164 2.69 -5.43 -9.20
CA VAL A 164 1.86 -5.71 -10.39
C VAL A 164 2.71 -6.00 -11.63
N LYS A 165 3.78 -5.24 -11.86
CA LYS A 165 4.70 -5.47 -12.98
C LYS A 165 5.39 -6.84 -12.92
N GLY A 166 5.68 -7.30 -11.70
CA GLY A 166 6.35 -8.58 -11.46
C GLY A 166 5.39 -9.68 -11.00
N SER A 167 4.07 -9.53 -11.16
CA SER A 167 3.08 -10.45 -10.59
C SER A 167 3.27 -11.90 -11.02
N ASP A 168 3.63 -12.15 -12.28
CA ASP A 168 3.90 -13.50 -12.79
C ASP A 168 5.08 -14.19 -12.08
N ARG A 169 5.99 -13.40 -11.52
CA ARG A 169 7.19 -13.87 -10.82
C ARG A 169 7.02 -13.90 -9.31
N PHE A 170 6.31 -12.91 -8.77
CA PHE A 170 6.28 -12.66 -7.33
C PHE A 170 5.00 -13.13 -6.65
N CYS A 171 3.88 -13.21 -7.38
CA CYS A 171 2.62 -13.60 -6.78
C CYS A 171 2.57 -15.10 -6.54
N PRO A 172 2.33 -15.56 -5.29
CA PRO A 172 2.10 -16.96 -5.01
C PRO A 172 0.82 -17.46 -5.69
N GLU A 173 0.77 -18.75 -5.98
CA GLU A 173 -0.47 -19.36 -6.45
C GLU A 173 -1.43 -19.58 -5.28
N PHE A 174 -2.62 -19.01 -5.39
CA PHE A 174 -3.70 -19.20 -4.43
C PHE A 174 -4.86 -19.97 -5.06
N ASP A 175 -5.47 -20.86 -4.28
CA ASP A 175 -6.75 -21.47 -4.65
C ASP A 175 -7.90 -20.49 -4.37
N LEU A 176 -7.73 -19.67 -3.34
CA LEU A 176 -8.71 -18.65 -2.93
C LEU A 176 -8.00 -17.37 -2.51
N CYS A 177 -8.52 -16.24 -3.00
CA CYS A 177 -8.06 -14.92 -2.61
C CYS A 177 -9.27 -14.06 -2.24
N PHE A 178 -9.33 -13.66 -0.98
CA PHE A 178 -10.37 -12.78 -0.46
C PHE A 178 -9.82 -11.36 -0.38
N LEU A 179 -10.54 -10.42 -0.99
CA LEU A 179 -10.25 -8.99 -0.91
C LEU A 179 -11.33 -8.34 -0.04
N ASP A 180 -10.92 -7.77 1.08
CA ASP A 180 -11.79 -7.03 1.98
C ASP A 180 -11.86 -5.57 1.54
N GLU A 181 -13.08 -5.02 1.48
CA GLU A 181 -13.35 -3.64 1.03
C GLU A 181 -12.79 -3.28 -0.35
N ALA A 182 -12.85 -4.20 -1.31
CA ALA A 182 -12.43 -3.98 -2.70
C ALA A 182 -13.42 -3.13 -3.50
N GLN A 183 -13.86 -1.99 -2.97
CA GLN A 183 -14.80 -1.06 -3.62
C GLN A 183 -14.09 0.05 -4.37
#